data_95e8bb0df406a752de07468b6d987654
#
_entry.id   95e8bb0df406a752de07468b6d987654
#
_cell.length_a   1.000
_cell.length_b   1.000
_cell.length_c   1.000
_cell.angle_alpha   90.00
_cell.angle_beta   90.00
_cell.angle_gamma   90.00
#
_symmetry.space_group_name_H-M   'P 1'
#
loop_
_entity.id
_entity.type
_entity.pdbx_description
1 polymer ?
#
loop_
_entity_poly.entity_id
_entity_poly.type
_entity_poly.pdbx_seq_one_letter_code
_entity_poly.pdbx_strand_id
1 'polypeptide(L)'
;LPASSASAGPGLRQVGLYWEDAYPLASCFGGDGRSFEAFERVANNLCDYMDYTGQNVLFHPAVWYNGPIYNSLVESRGTGKGAGGGSNFPTTGWLDILLKRFEERGFKFNATFNVHDLPSLVSTAITDVEKIKAGEPTFNTVTEDNQVLRETFHGRPPAFNAIHPRVKRQVLALVAELATRYGQSPAFGGITLHLTNCQLLQLGGLEVSYDDWTISEFEKDTGLRLPVDAKDPARFRQRYDWLLANAKDRWIQWRCAKIADYYGEAARLLRSNRPDLQLVLSLWVPAVVRPEERRRWEQGERLVVQTREAGVDPLLLGRIPGVVIQKFMSATDYRWRLAWAGLKDEKALLPIRAADFAEDQLKEYQTTERFGVQFFDRYFESQSSAAKGPLGGGWKALESDWYRDPSWLASQIVPGHDHFMEYYAHAMALFDPMLITTGGWTVGTVGHEGQVERFARVFRLLPQGKWEMIPGLGDQVAGRTLEVEGKRHLYLVNRSPSEMHVALRDSVAPRNMQPLGSSPVLTRTAKGREAVLGPYQLAAWRSD
;
A
#
# COMPACT_ATOMS: atom_id res chain seq x y z
N LEU A 1 -37.19 -11.13 -20.57
CA LEU A 1 -36.88 -12.03 -19.47
C LEU A 1 -36.19 -11.22 -18.37
N PRO A 2 -36.64 -11.26 -17.10
CA PRO A 2 -36.01 -10.49 -16.03
C PRO A 2 -34.63 -11.08 -15.74
N ALA A 3 -33.63 -10.21 -15.68
CA ALA A 3 -32.29 -10.56 -15.24
C ALA A 3 -32.37 -11.05 -13.79
N SER A 4 -32.02 -12.30 -13.56
CA SER A 4 -31.86 -12.85 -12.22
C SER A 4 -30.71 -12.07 -11.54
N SER A 5 -31.01 -11.43 -10.43
CA SER A 5 -30.01 -10.93 -9.48
C SER A 5 -29.33 -12.15 -8.85
N ALA A 6 -28.34 -12.69 -9.54
CA ALA A 6 -27.41 -13.61 -8.91
C ALA A 6 -26.68 -12.81 -7.82
N SER A 7 -26.93 -13.13 -6.56
CA SER A 7 -26.12 -12.71 -5.45
C SER A 7 -24.68 -13.10 -5.79
N ALA A 8 -23.79 -12.13 -5.99
CA ALA A 8 -22.39 -12.42 -6.17
C ALA A 8 -21.94 -13.26 -4.98
N GLY A 9 -21.53 -14.50 -5.24
CA GLY A 9 -20.95 -15.38 -4.22
C GLY A 9 -19.76 -14.68 -3.55
N PRO A 10 -19.32 -15.17 -2.38
CA PRO A 10 -18.22 -14.54 -1.65
C PRO A 10 -17.01 -14.36 -2.58
N GLY A 11 -16.55 -13.13 -2.71
CA GLY A 11 -15.42 -12.79 -3.58
C GLY A 11 -14.21 -13.67 -3.26
N LEU A 12 -13.44 -14.03 -4.28
CA LEU A 12 -12.22 -14.80 -4.10
C LEU A 12 -11.08 -13.89 -3.62
N ARG A 13 -10.14 -14.47 -2.89
CA ARG A 13 -8.93 -13.76 -2.44
C ARG A 13 -8.00 -13.43 -3.60
N GLN A 14 -7.23 -12.37 -3.44
CA GLN A 14 -6.30 -11.87 -4.44
C GLN A 14 -4.86 -12.00 -3.94
N VAL A 15 -4.01 -12.56 -4.78
CA VAL A 15 -2.56 -12.60 -4.57
C VAL A 15 -1.87 -12.15 -5.86
N GLY A 16 -0.88 -11.25 -5.74
CA GLY A 16 -0.28 -10.73 -6.95
C GLY A 16 0.92 -9.83 -6.77
N LEU A 17 1.21 -9.13 -7.83
CA LEU A 17 2.36 -8.24 -7.97
C LEU A 17 2.01 -6.82 -7.56
N TYR A 18 2.96 -6.14 -6.96
CA TYR A 18 2.89 -4.71 -6.68
C TYR A 18 4.13 -4.02 -7.23
N TRP A 19 3.93 -3.00 -8.05
CA TRP A 19 5.00 -2.12 -8.46
C TRP A 19 4.77 -0.69 -7.96
N GLU A 20 5.79 -0.15 -7.34
CA GLU A 20 5.84 1.26 -6.99
C GLU A 20 6.28 2.12 -8.17
N ASP A 21 7.22 1.57 -8.96
CA ASP A 21 7.79 2.24 -10.12
C ASP A 21 7.18 1.74 -11.43
N ALA A 22 6.96 2.69 -12.34
CA ALA A 22 6.43 2.39 -13.66
C ALA A 22 7.48 1.77 -14.62
N TYR A 23 8.75 1.98 -14.34
CA TYR A 23 9.86 1.61 -15.22
C TYR A 23 10.10 0.10 -15.38
N PRO A 24 10.00 -0.73 -14.34
CA PRO A 24 10.42 -2.13 -14.45
C PRO A 24 9.51 -3.03 -15.29
N LEU A 25 8.24 -2.66 -15.49
CA LEU A 25 7.28 -3.54 -16.16
C LEU A 25 7.76 -3.99 -17.53
N ALA A 26 8.12 -3.04 -18.39
CA ALA A 26 8.55 -3.36 -19.75
C ALA A 26 9.87 -4.12 -19.78
N SER A 27 10.86 -3.70 -18.99
CA SER A 27 12.19 -4.32 -18.98
C SER A 27 12.18 -5.72 -18.36
N CYS A 28 11.40 -5.96 -17.34
CA CYS A 28 11.30 -7.28 -16.69
C CYS A 28 10.60 -8.31 -17.57
N PHE A 29 9.72 -7.88 -18.46
CA PHE A 29 8.96 -8.79 -19.33
C PHE A 29 9.30 -8.70 -20.81
N GLY A 30 10.57 -8.37 -21.12
CA GLY A 30 11.14 -8.55 -22.46
C GLY A 30 10.76 -7.51 -23.48
N GLY A 31 10.46 -6.28 -23.06
CA GLY A 31 10.19 -5.16 -23.93
C GLY A 31 10.83 -3.87 -23.45
N ASP A 32 10.89 -2.87 -24.32
CA ASP A 32 11.35 -1.52 -24.02
C ASP A 32 10.20 -0.51 -23.84
N GLY A 33 8.95 -0.96 -24.00
CA GLY A 33 7.75 -0.14 -23.88
C GLY A 33 7.59 0.96 -24.94
N ARG A 34 8.44 1.01 -25.96
CA ARG A 34 8.47 2.12 -26.94
C ARG A 34 7.51 1.94 -28.09
N SER A 35 7.10 0.73 -28.40
CA SER A 35 6.12 0.45 -29.45
C SER A 35 4.92 -0.32 -28.91
N PHE A 36 3.84 -0.30 -29.64
CA PHE A 36 2.64 -1.07 -29.35
C PHE A 36 2.93 -2.58 -29.31
N GLU A 37 3.65 -3.09 -30.31
CA GLU A 37 4.01 -4.50 -30.44
C GLU A 37 4.97 -4.94 -29.32
N ALA A 38 5.90 -4.07 -28.92
CA ALA A 38 6.80 -4.36 -27.80
C ALA A 38 6.02 -4.46 -26.48
N PHE A 39 5.07 -3.57 -26.25
CA PHE A 39 4.26 -3.62 -25.04
C PHE A 39 3.25 -4.78 -25.06
N GLU A 40 2.74 -5.17 -26.20
CA GLU A 40 1.89 -6.37 -26.33
C GLU A 40 2.66 -7.63 -25.90
N ARG A 41 3.94 -7.76 -26.29
CA ARG A 41 4.80 -8.84 -25.77
C ARG A 41 4.98 -8.79 -24.26
N VAL A 42 5.21 -7.58 -23.71
CA VAL A 42 5.30 -7.38 -22.26
C VAL A 42 4.04 -7.87 -21.56
N ALA A 43 2.87 -7.47 -22.04
CA ALA A 43 1.59 -7.87 -21.45
C ALA A 43 1.36 -9.39 -21.52
N ASN A 44 1.71 -10.03 -22.64
CA ASN A 44 1.63 -11.48 -22.79
C ASN A 44 2.58 -12.21 -21.84
N ASN A 45 3.86 -11.82 -21.79
CA ASN A 45 4.84 -12.43 -20.90
C ASN A 45 4.48 -12.25 -19.43
N LEU A 46 3.94 -11.10 -19.06
CA LEU A 46 3.40 -10.86 -17.72
C LEU A 46 2.23 -11.79 -17.41
N CYS A 47 1.29 -11.95 -18.34
CA CYS A 47 0.17 -12.87 -18.17
C CYS A 47 0.65 -14.32 -17.99
N ASP A 48 1.60 -14.76 -18.80
CA ASP A 48 2.19 -16.10 -18.69
C ASP A 48 2.90 -16.31 -17.34
N TYR A 49 3.60 -15.29 -16.87
CA TYR A 49 4.21 -15.31 -15.53
C TYR A 49 3.18 -15.40 -14.42
N MET A 50 2.09 -14.63 -14.51
CA MET A 50 1.00 -14.66 -13.52
C MET A 50 0.25 -16.00 -13.53
N ASP A 51 0.00 -16.59 -14.69
CA ASP A 51 -0.55 -17.94 -14.81
C ASP A 51 0.38 -18.98 -14.16
N TYR A 52 1.67 -18.91 -14.45
CA TYR A 52 2.68 -19.83 -13.92
C TYR A 52 2.76 -19.75 -12.38
N THR A 53 2.75 -18.54 -11.82
CA THR A 53 2.83 -18.31 -10.38
C THR A 53 1.49 -18.38 -9.66
N GLY A 54 0.38 -18.55 -10.39
CA GLY A 54 -0.97 -18.56 -9.84
C GLY A 54 -1.45 -17.20 -9.30
N GLN A 55 -0.74 -16.13 -9.58
CA GLN A 55 -1.13 -14.78 -9.19
C GLN A 55 -2.28 -14.26 -10.05
N ASN A 56 -3.17 -13.42 -9.48
CA ASN A 56 -4.40 -12.99 -10.16
C ASN A 56 -4.65 -11.48 -10.14
N VAL A 57 -3.71 -10.70 -9.59
CA VAL A 57 -3.83 -9.24 -9.54
C VAL A 57 -2.49 -8.56 -9.74
N LEU A 58 -2.51 -7.43 -10.44
CA LEU A 58 -1.37 -6.52 -10.60
C LEU A 58 -1.74 -5.14 -10.06
N PHE A 59 -0.87 -4.59 -9.24
CA PHE A 59 -0.85 -3.21 -8.81
C PHE A 59 0.29 -2.50 -9.53
N HIS A 60 -0.02 -1.51 -10.36
CA HIS A 60 0.98 -0.80 -11.14
C HIS A 60 0.61 0.68 -11.30
N PRO A 61 1.57 1.60 -11.28
CA PRO A 61 1.29 3.02 -11.43
C PRO A 61 0.55 3.36 -12.72
N ALA A 62 -0.54 4.09 -12.59
CA ALA A 62 -1.17 4.84 -13.67
C ALA A 62 -0.91 6.35 -13.50
N VAL A 63 -0.76 6.80 -12.25
CA VAL A 63 -0.28 8.13 -11.92
C VAL A 63 0.99 7.97 -11.08
N TRP A 64 2.11 8.48 -11.61
CA TRP A 64 3.41 8.22 -11.02
C TRP A 64 4.21 9.50 -10.85
N TYR A 65 4.67 9.73 -9.64
CA TYR A 65 5.40 10.88 -9.14
C TYR A 65 4.79 12.22 -9.56
N ASN A 66 4.91 12.64 -10.79
CA ASN A 66 4.55 13.98 -11.25
C ASN A 66 3.51 13.98 -12.39
N GLY A 67 2.64 12.99 -12.42
CA GLY A 67 1.51 12.98 -13.32
C GLY A 67 1.13 11.62 -13.88
N PRO A 68 0.08 11.57 -14.69
CA PRO A 68 -0.37 10.34 -15.34
C PRO A 68 0.67 9.82 -16.33
N ILE A 69 0.82 8.50 -16.39
CA ILE A 69 1.67 7.81 -17.37
C ILE A 69 0.83 7.15 -18.48
N TYR A 70 -0.45 7.41 -18.51
CA TYR A 70 -1.37 7.13 -19.61
C TYR A 70 -1.79 8.44 -20.28
N ASN A 71 -2.51 8.34 -21.40
CA ASN A 71 -3.01 9.52 -22.10
C ASN A 71 -4.26 10.08 -21.39
N SER A 72 -4.04 10.98 -20.42
CA SER A 72 -5.09 11.63 -19.65
C SER A 72 -5.65 12.85 -20.40
N LEU A 73 -6.94 13.08 -20.24
CA LEU A 73 -7.64 14.27 -20.73
C LEU A 73 -7.76 15.38 -19.67
N VAL A 74 -7.48 15.05 -18.41
CA VAL A 74 -7.69 15.98 -17.28
C VAL A 74 -6.40 16.50 -16.66
N GLU A 75 -5.27 15.86 -16.96
CA GLU A 75 -3.97 16.28 -16.47
C GLU A 75 -2.89 16.05 -17.52
N SER A 76 -1.95 16.97 -17.63
CA SER A 76 -0.82 16.80 -18.52
C SER A 76 0.17 15.79 -17.94
N ARG A 77 0.85 15.08 -18.83
CA ARG A 77 1.92 14.18 -18.46
C ARG A 77 3.05 14.95 -17.79
N GLY A 78 3.54 14.46 -16.67
CA GLY A 78 4.68 15.05 -15.99
C GLY A 78 5.95 14.96 -16.84
N THR A 79 6.62 16.09 -17.01
CA THR A 79 7.91 16.19 -17.73
C THR A 79 9.11 16.12 -16.78
N GLY A 80 8.86 15.75 -15.51
CA GLY A 80 9.82 15.86 -14.43
C GLY A 80 11.14 15.16 -14.69
N LYS A 81 12.21 15.93 -14.71
CA LYS A 81 13.58 15.43 -14.59
C LYS A 81 13.70 14.73 -13.24
N GLY A 82 14.01 13.47 -13.22
CA GLY A 82 14.35 12.76 -11.99
C GLY A 82 13.62 11.47 -11.73
N ALA A 83 12.40 11.32 -12.07
CA ALA A 83 11.79 10.01 -12.09
C ALA A 83 11.97 9.42 -13.48
N GLY A 84 13.11 8.93 -13.83
CA GLY A 84 13.55 8.42 -15.16
C GLY A 84 12.56 7.75 -16.11
N GLY A 85 11.28 7.93 -15.90
CA GLY A 85 10.28 7.10 -16.45
C GLY A 85 9.43 7.68 -17.56
N GLY A 86 9.36 8.96 -17.66
CA GLY A 86 8.41 9.55 -18.62
C GLY A 86 8.65 9.21 -20.08
N SER A 87 9.86 8.88 -20.47
CA SER A 87 10.22 8.64 -21.88
C SER A 87 10.11 7.20 -22.38
N ASN A 88 10.00 6.23 -21.46
CA ASN A 88 10.10 4.81 -21.82
C ASN A 88 8.75 4.08 -21.88
N PHE A 89 7.67 4.76 -21.51
CA PHE A 89 6.34 4.18 -21.65
C PHE A 89 5.70 4.56 -22.98
N PRO A 90 4.95 3.65 -23.59
CA PRO A 90 4.12 3.98 -24.73
C PRO A 90 3.22 5.16 -24.34
N THR A 91 3.22 6.20 -25.14
CA THR A 91 2.42 7.39 -24.86
C THR A 91 0.92 7.14 -25.03
N THR A 92 0.56 6.05 -25.71
CA THR A 92 -0.83 5.70 -26.00
C THR A 92 -1.03 4.18 -25.96
N GLY A 93 -2.14 3.75 -25.40
CA GLY A 93 -2.66 2.39 -25.55
C GLY A 93 -2.10 1.31 -24.63
N TRP A 94 -1.06 1.56 -23.83
CA TRP A 94 -0.48 0.50 -22.98
C TRP A 94 -1.47 -0.06 -21.96
N LEU A 95 -2.28 0.80 -21.36
CA LEU A 95 -3.26 0.39 -20.36
C LEU A 95 -4.43 -0.37 -21.03
N ASP A 96 -4.83 0.04 -22.22
CA ASP A 96 -5.85 -0.66 -23.01
C ASP A 96 -5.38 -2.06 -23.41
N ILE A 97 -4.10 -2.20 -23.84
CA ILE A 97 -3.49 -3.49 -24.15
C ILE A 97 -3.47 -4.40 -22.91
N LEU A 98 -2.97 -3.87 -21.80
CA LEU A 98 -2.85 -4.63 -20.56
C LEU A 98 -4.21 -5.13 -20.07
N LEU A 99 -5.21 -4.24 -20.00
CA LEU A 99 -6.55 -4.58 -19.55
C LEU A 99 -7.21 -5.62 -20.47
N LYS A 100 -7.03 -5.50 -21.78
CA LYS A 100 -7.54 -6.50 -22.73
C LYS A 100 -6.93 -7.88 -22.47
N ARG A 101 -5.61 -7.98 -22.29
CA ARG A 101 -4.94 -9.26 -21.99
C ARG A 101 -5.37 -9.82 -20.64
N PHE A 102 -5.54 -8.96 -19.65
CA PHE A 102 -6.02 -9.35 -18.32
C PHE A 102 -7.47 -9.84 -18.34
N GLU A 103 -8.32 -9.23 -19.16
CA GLU A 103 -9.69 -9.67 -19.38
C GLU A 103 -9.74 -11.08 -19.99
N GLU A 104 -8.91 -11.34 -21.02
CA GLU A 104 -8.78 -12.64 -21.67
C GLU A 104 -8.30 -13.75 -20.71
N ARG A 105 -7.48 -13.40 -19.71
CA ARG A 105 -6.91 -14.34 -18.73
C ARG A 105 -7.60 -14.34 -17.36
N GLY A 106 -8.58 -13.47 -17.15
CA GLY A 106 -9.31 -13.35 -15.88
C GLY A 106 -8.51 -12.71 -14.74
N PHE A 107 -7.49 -11.91 -15.06
CA PHE A 107 -6.69 -11.16 -14.08
C PHE A 107 -7.33 -9.82 -13.74
N LYS A 108 -6.89 -9.25 -12.60
CA LYS A 108 -7.29 -7.91 -12.15
C LYS A 108 -6.11 -6.94 -12.20
N PHE A 109 -6.42 -5.71 -12.55
CA PHE A 109 -5.50 -4.58 -12.52
C PHE A 109 -6.01 -3.52 -11.55
N ASN A 110 -5.16 -3.08 -10.63
CA ASN A 110 -5.39 -1.92 -9.79
C ASN A 110 -4.44 -0.80 -10.20
N ALA A 111 -5.02 0.32 -10.65
CA ALA A 111 -4.27 1.50 -11.05
C ALA A 111 -3.71 2.21 -9.82
N THR A 112 -2.39 2.20 -9.61
CA THR A 112 -1.78 2.82 -8.44
C THR A 112 -1.50 4.30 -8.69
N PHE A 113 -1.83 5.12 -7.69
CA PHE A 113 -1.46 6.52 -7.59
C PHE A 113 -0.30 6.65 -6.59
N ASN A 114 0.91 6.70 -7.12
CA ASN A 114 2.12 7.04 -6.38
C ASN A 114 2.54 8.46 -6.81
N VAL A 115 1.83 9.46 -6.33
CA VAL A 115 1.88 10.82 -6.84
C VAL A 115 2.43 11.81 -5.83
N HIS A 116 3.46 12.56 -6.22
CA HIS A 116 4.08 13.61 -5.43
C HIS A 116 3.59 15.00 -5.80
N ASP A 117 3.41 15.23 -7.09
CA ASP A 117 2.88 16.49 -7.63
C ASP A 117 2.10 16.26 -8.93
N LEU A 118 1.41 17.30 -9.38
CA LEU A 118 0.72 17.32 -10.66
C LEU A 118 1.07 18.62 -11.39
N PRO A 119 1.36 18.59 -12.70
CA PRO A 119 1.77 19.76 -13.48
C PRO A 119 0.82 20.97 -13.35
N SER A 120 -0.49 20.72 -13.36
CA SER A 120 -1.50 21.76 -13.21
C SER A 120 -1.47 22.47 -11.85
N LEU A 121 -1.04 21.75 -10.81
CA LEU A 121 -0.85 22.32 -9.46
C LEU A 121 0.47 23.07 -9.37
N VAL A 122 1.56 22.45 -9.85
CA VAL A 122 2.92 23.04 -9.81
C VAL A 122 2.96 24.38 -10.55
N SER A 123 2.36 24.46 -11.75
CA SER A 123 2.38 25.65 -12.58
C SER A 123 1.71 26.89 -11.95
N THR A 124 0.92 26.68 -10.92
CA THR A 124 0.13 27.74 -10.26
C THR A 124 0.38 27.83 -8.76
N ALA A 125 1.34 27.06 -8.25
CA ALA A 125 1.69 27.05 -6.83
C ALA A 125 2.41 28.36 -6.44
N ILE A 126 2.04 28.92 -5.31
CA ILE A 126 2.70 30.06 -4.70
C ILE A 126 3.70 29.51 -3.68
N THR A 127 4.98 29.61 -4.01
CA THR A 127 6.08 29.10 -3.16
C THR A 127 6.80 30.20 -2.39
N ASP A 128 6.46 31.46 -2.67
CA ASP A 128 7.01 32.62 -1.99
C ASP A 128 6.40 32.76 -0.60
N VAL A 129 7.18 32.47 0.42
CA VAL A 129 6.75 32.48 1.82
C VAL A 129 6.34 33.88 2.27
N GLU A 130 6.98 34.93 1.78
CA GLU A 130 6.62 36.31 2.19
C GLU A 130 5.24 36.71 1.64
N LYS A 131 4.88 36.27 0.44
CA LYS A 131 3.53 36.44 -0.10
C LYS A 131 2.48 35.71 0.72
N ILE A 132 2.79 34.47 1.12
CA ILE A 132 1.89 33.67 1.97
C ILE A 132 1.72 34.32 3.34
N LYS A 133 2.79 34.83 3.94
CA LYS A 133 2.73 35.62 5.19
C LYS A 133 1.90 36.88 5.03
N ALA A 134 2.00 37.53 3.88
CA ALA A 134 1.17 38.71 3.55
C ALA A 134 -0.30 38.41 3.31
N GLY A 135 -0.72 37.12 3.35
CA GLY A 135 -2.10 36.69 3.21
C GLY A 135 -2.49 36.25 1.79
N GLU A 136 -1.53 36.04 0.88
CA GLU A 136 -1.84 35.49 -0.43
C GLU A 136 -2.33 34.03 -0.29
N PRO A 137 -3.50 33.69 -0.86
CA PRO A 137 -4.04 32.35 -0.73
C PRO A 137 -3.12 31.28 -1.31
N THR A 138 -2.90 30.21 -0.56
CA THR A 138 -2.09 29.08 -1.00
C THR A 138 -2.82 27.76 -0.82
N PHE A 139 -2.51 26.78 -1.67
CA PHE A 139 -2.90 25.38 -1.49
C PHE A 139 -1.69 24.49 -1.23
N ASN A 140 -0.54 25.08 -0.95
CA ASN A 140 0.64 24.37 -0.51
C ASN A 140 0.54 24.02 0.97
N THR A 141 1.24 22.97 1.38
CA THR A 141 1.40 22.63 2.78
C THR A 141 2.37 23.61 3.44
N VAL A 142 1.91 24.31 4.45
CA VAL A 142 2.72 25.28 5.22
C VAL A 142 3.03 24.70 6.60
N THR A 143 4.31 24.77 6.99
CA THR A 143 4.79 24.30 8.28
C THR A 143 4.57 25.33 9.39
N GLU A 144 4.71 24.87 10.63
CA GLU A 144 4.70 25.72 11.82
C GLU A 144 5.79 26.82 11.80
N ASP A 145 6.92 26.56 11.10
CA ASP A 145 8.02 27.50 10.99
C ASP A 145 7.89 28.44 9.79
N ASN A 146 6.69 28.63 9.28
CA ASN A 146 6.40 29.49 8.13
C ASN A 146 7.11 29.08 6.83
N GLN A 147 7.39 27.82 6.63
CA GLN A 147 7.98 27.32 5.40
C GLN A 147 6.93 26.64 4.53
N VAL A 148 7.08 26.73 3.23
CA VAL A 148 6.39 25.82 2.31
C VAL A 148 7.10 24.48 2.39
N LEU A 149 6.37 23.44 2.80
CA LEU A 149 6.94 22.10 2.87
C LEU A 149 7.34 21.66 1.46
N ARG A 150 8.55 21.15 1.33
CA ARG A 150 9.02 20.55 0.09
C ARG A 150 9.08 19.04 0.27
N GLU A 151 8.75 18.33 -0.77
CA GLU A 151 8.95 16.90 -0.82
C GLU A 151 10.46 16.63 -0.71
N THR A 152 10.85 15.83 0.28
CA THR A 152 12.26 15.64 0.67
C THR A 152 12.97 14.58 -0.16
N PHE A 153 12.20 13.68 -0.77
CA PHE A 153 12.74 12.51 -1.46
C PHE A 153 13.46 12.86 -2.79
N HIS A 154 12.90 13.80 -3.55
CA HIS A 154 13.44 14.17 -4.86
C HIS A 154 13.89 15.64 -4.94
N GLY A 155 13.88 16.37 -3.82
CA GLY A 155 14.21 17.79 -3.79
C GLY A 155 13.29 18.67 -4.63
N ARG A 156 12.03 18.24 -4.83
CA ARG A 156 11.09 18.83 -5.77
C ARG A 156 10.08 19.78 -5.14
N PRO A 157 9.24 20.35 -6.00
CA PRO A 157 8.37 21.45 -5.70
C PRO A 157 7.42 21.15 -4.57
N PRO A 158 6.66 22.17 -4.16
CA PRO A 158 6.04 22.20 -2.84
C PRO A 158 5.11 21.02 -2.66
N ALA A 159 5.08 20.52 -1.45
CA ALA A 159 4.03 19.62 -1.02
C ALA A 159 2.70 20.37 -1.00
N PHE A 160 1.64 19.72 -1.43
CA PHE A 160 0.32 20.30 -1.52
C PHE A 160 -0.59 19.85 -0.39
N ASN A 161 -1.47 20.73 0.04
CA ASN A 161 -2.45 20.42 1.06
C ASN A 161 -3.53 19.48 0.50
N ALA A 162 -3.48 18.21 0.85
CA ALA A 162 -4.33 17.14 0.31
C ALA A 162 -5.83 17.42 0.46
N ILE A 163 -6.25 18.13 1.52
CA ILE A 163 -7.67 18.45 1.77
C ILE A 163 -8.11 19.76 1.10
N HIS A 164 -7.19 20.56 0.57
CA HIS A 164 -7.56 21.78 -0.13
C HIS A 164 -8.40 21.47 -1.38
N PRO A 165 -9.54 22.16 -1.62
CA PRO A 165 -10.49 21.82 -2.70
C PRO A 165 -9.86 21.75 -4.08
N ARG A 166 -8.86 22.58 -4.37
CA ARG A 166 -8.16 22.58 -5.65
C ARG A 166 -7.34 21.30 -5.84
N VAL A 167 -6.59 20.88 -4.81
CA VAL A 167 -5.76 19.68 -4.83
C VAL A 167 -6.65 18.44 -4.91
N LYS A 168 -7.61 18.34 -4.01
CA LYS A 168 -8.57 17.23 -3.97
C LYS A 168 -9.31 17.06 -5.30
N ARG A 169 -9.80 18.13 -5.89
CA ARG A 169 -10.52 18.10 -7.18
C ARG A 169 -9.65 17.53 -8.29
N GLN A 170 -8.38 17.90 -8.37
CA GLN A 170 -7.49 17.43 -9.43
C GLN A 170 -7.20 15.93 -9.32
N VAL A 171 -6.97 15.43 -8.11
CA VAL A 171 -6.78 13.99 -7.90
C VAL A 171 -8.08 13.22 -8.17
N LEU A 172 -9.22 13.72 -7.68
CA LEU A 172 -10.52 13.09 -7.94
C LEU A 172 -10.91 13.10 -9.42
N ALA A 173 -10.47 14.09 -10.20
CA ALA A 173 -10.68 14.11 -11.65
C ALA A 173 -9.94 12.95 -12.33
N LEU A 174 -8.72 12.62 -11.91
CA LEU A 174 -7.99 11.44 -12.39
C LEU A 174 -8.67 10.12 -11.98
N VAL A 175 -9.18 10.05 -10.74
CA VAL A 175 -9.98 8.89 -10.28
C VAL A 175 -11.22 8.71 -11.15
N ALA A 176 -11.97 9.79 -11.39
CA ALA A 176 -13.17 9.77 -12.21
C ALA A 176 -12.87 9.41 -13.68
N GLU A 177 -11.76 9.92 -14.23
CA GLU A 177 -11.33 9.59 -15.59
C GLU A 177 -11.07 8.09 -15.76
N LEU A 178 -10.26 7.48 -14.87
CA LEU A 178 -9.95 6.05 -14.93
C LEU A 178 -11.20 5.20 -14.69
N ALA A 179 -12.04 5.58 -13.74
CA ALA A 179 -13.29 4.89 -13.45
C ALA A 179 -14.26 4.93 -14.65
N THR A 180 -14.36 6.06 -15.33
CA THR A 180 -15.22 6.21 -16.52
C THR A 180 -14.68 5.43 -17.72
N ARG A 181 -13.36 5.48 -17.96
CA ARG A 181 -12.76 4.81 -19.12
C ARG A 181 -12.69 3.30 -18.97
N TYR A 182 -12.38 2.83 -17.78
CA TYR A 182 -12.04 1.43 -17.55
C TYR A 182 -12.95 0.71 -16.55
N GLY A 183 -13.83 1.42 -15.88
CA GLY A 183 -14.67 0.86 -14.83
C GLY A 183 -15.56 -0.30 -15.28
N GLN A 184 -15.95 -0.34 -16.56
CA GLN A 184 -16.76 -1.43 -17.11
C GLN A 184 -15.94 -2.67 -17.49
N SER A 185 -14.62 -2.56 -17.67
CA SER A 185 -13.77 -3.73 -17.93
C SER A 185 -13.73 -4.66 -16.72
N PRO A 186 -14.01 -5.95 -16.89
CA PRO A 186 -13.92 -6.92 -15.79
C PRO A 186 -12.49 -7.05 -15.26
N ALA A 187 -11.48 -6.68 -16.04
CA ALA A 187 -10.08 -6.68 -15.61
C ALA A 187 -9.74 -5.50 -14.70
N PHE A 188 -10.48 -4.38 -14.76
CA PHE A 188 -10.22 -3.25 -13.89
C PHE A 188 -10.77 -3.50 -12.48
N GLY A 189 -9.88 -3.61 -11.48
CA GLY A 189 -10.23 -3.89 -10.09
C GLY A 189 -10.49 -2.64 -9.25
N GLY A 190 -9.96 -1.50 -9.68
CA GLY A 190 -10.08 -0.23 -8.97
C GLY A 190 -8.80 0.58 -8.96
N ILE A 191 -8.68 1.43 -7.95
CA ILE A 191 -7.53 2.33 -7.78
C ILE A 191 -6.88 2.08 -6.42
N THR A 192 -5.55 2.19 -6.40
CA THR A 192 -4.77 2.16 -5.16
C THR A 192 -4.15 3.52 -4.92
N LEU A 193 -4.40 4.10 -3.76
CA LEU A 193 -3.66 5.26 -3.28
C LEU A 193 -2.45 4.77 -2.48
N HIS A 194 -1.27 5.06 -2.97
CA HIS A 194 -0.02 4.69 -2.32
C HIS A 194 0.38 5.79 -1.33
N LEU A 195 0.05 5.57 -0.06
CA LEU A 195 0.21 6.56 1.00
C LEU A 195 1.62 6.48 1.60
N THR A 196 2.54 7.15 0.95
CA THR A 196 3.90 7.39 1.43
C THR A 196 3.99 8.79 2.04
N ASN A 197 5.15 9.40 1.99
CA ASN A 197 5.33 10.82 2.28
C ASN A 197 4.82 11.78 1.17
N CYS A 198 4.00 11.27 0.26
CA CYS A 198 3.43 12.04 -0.85
C CYS A 198 2.27 12.90 -0.38
N GLN A 199 2.46 14.18 -0.39
CA GLN A 199 1.57 15.17 0.23
C GLN A 199 0.27 15.47 -0.56
N LEU A 200 0.07 14.88 -1.74
CA LEU A 200 -1.20 15.00 -2.48
C LEU A 200 -2.29 14.08 -1.94
N LEU A 201 -1.92 13.01 -1.27
CA LEU A 201 -2.85 11.97 -0.84
C LEU A 201 -3.12 11.99 0.67
N GLN A 202 -2.24 12.58 1.46
CA GLN A 202 -2.38 12.67 2.92
C GLN A 202 -1.82 13.99 3.44
N LEU A 203 -2.15 14.32 4.66
CA LEU A 203 -1.50 15.40 5.40
C LEU A 203 -0.13 14.92 5.91
N GLY A 204 0.78 15.83 6.19
CA GLY A 204 1.99 15.52 6.95
C GLY A 204 1.70 15.33 8.44
N GLY A 205 2.73 15.21 9.27
CA GLY A 205 2.61 15.17 10.72
C GLY A 205 1.96 16.43 11.32
N LEU A 206 2.08 16.61 12.63
CA LEU A 206 1.47 17.75 13.31
C LEU A 206 2.18 19.09 13.04
N GLU A 207 3.34 19.05 12.42
CA GLU A 207 4.12 20.24 12.05
C GLU A 207 3.57 21.01 10.84
N VAL A 208 2.54 20.51 10.18
CA VAL A 208 2.01 21.10 8.93
C VAL A 208 0.52 21.36 8.98
N SER A 209 0.03 22.10 7.97
CA SER A 209 -1.38 22.43 7.75
C SER A 209 -1.87 23.62 8.60
N TYR A 210 -1.02 24.61 8.81
CA TYR A 210 -1.34 25.85 9.56
C TYR A 210 -1.64 27.04 8.65
N ASP A 211 -1.80 26.80 7.34
CA ASP A 211 -2.22 27.82 6.37
C ASP A 211 -3.61 28.40 6.70
N ASP A 212 -3.86 29.59 6.17
CA ASP A 212 -5.06 30.35 6.50
C ASP A 212 -6.36 29.64 6.10
N TRP A 213 -6.35 28.95 4.95
CA TRP A 213 -7.50 28.20 4.49
C TRP A 213 -7.82 27.02 5.43
N THR A 214 -6.80 26.21 5.77
CA THR A 214 -6.98 25.03 6.63
C THR A 214 -7.52 25.41 8.01
N ILE A 215 -6.98 26.46 8.61
CA ILE A 215 -7.46 26.93 9.91
C ILE A 215 -8.88 27.50 9.83
N SER A 216 -9.20 28.25 8.78
CA SER A 216 -10.56 28.74 8.57
C SER A 216 -11.59 27.60 8.46
N GLU A 217 -11.27 26.55 7.72
CA GLU A 217 -12.14 25.36 7.63
C GLU A 217 -12.24 24.60 8.96
N PHE A 218 -11.13 24.46 9.69
CA PHE A 218 -11.17 23.87 11.03
C PHE A 218 -12.08 24.66 11.97
N GLU A 219 -11.94 25.98 12.03
CA GLU A 219 -12.79 26.85 12.85
C GLU A 219 -14.26 26.76 12.48
N LYS A 220 -14.54 26.78 11.17
CA LYS A 220 -15.90 26.66 10.64
C LYS A 220 -16.55 25.33 11.01
N ASP A 221 -15.84 24.21 10.82
CA ASP A 221 -16.38 22.87 11.05
C ASP A 221 -16.54 22.55 12.53
N THR A 222 -15.65 23.10 13.37
CA THR A 222 -15.62 22.76 14.79
C THR A 222 -16.30 23.80 15.70
N GLY A 223 -16.51 25.00 15.19
CA GLY A 223 -16.97 26.15 15.98
C GLY A 223 -15.91 26.70 16.97
N LEU A 224 -14.71 26.12 16.97
CA LEU A 224 -13.60 26.57 17.79
C LEU A 224 -12.93 27.76 17.10
N ARG A 225 -12.66 28.84 17.85
CA ARG A 225 -11.93 30.01 17.33
C ARG A 225 -10.55 30.05 17.96
N LEU A 226 -9.53 30.16 17.12
CA LEU A 226 -8.16 30.33 17.59
C LEU A 226 -7.94 31.80 17.98
N PRO A 227 -7.36 32.09 19.16
CA PRO A 227 -7.04 33.47 19.58
C PRO A 227 -5.74 33.95 18.93
N VAL A 228 -5.66 33.86 17.60
CA VAL A 228 -4.49 34.20 16.79
C VAL A 228 -4.90 35.21 15.75
N ASP A 229 -4.20 36.33 15.68
CA ASP A 229 -4.45 37.35 14.65
C ASP A 229 -4.06 36.79 13.28
N ALA A 230 -5.04 36.76 12.37
CA ALA A 230 -4.85 36.28 11.00
C ALA A 230 -3.84 37.12 10.19
N LYS A 231 -3.53 38.34 10.63
CA LYS A 231 -2.55 39.23 9.99
C LYS A 231 -1.15 39.15 10.60
N ASP A 232 -0.99 38.46 11.73
CA ASP A 232 0.31 38.31 12.35
C ASP A 232 1.23 37.46 11.47
N PRO A 233 2.41 37.94 11.09
CA PRO A 233 3.38 37.14 10.33
C PRO A 233 3.81 35.84 11.01
N ALA A 234 3.74 35.77 12.35
CA ALA A 234 4.06 34.58 13.13
C ALA A 234 2.86 33.66 13.38
N ARG A 235 1.69 33.94 12.78
CA ARG A 235 0.42 33.24 13.04
C ARG A 235 0.51 31.71 12.87
N PHE A 236 1.36 31.20 11.96
CA PHE A 236 1.46 29.77 11.73
C PHE A 236 2.04 29.05 12.96
N ARG A 237 3.10 29.59 13.55
CA ARG A 237 3.67 29.09 14.80
C ARG A 237 2.72 29.26 15.97
N GLN A 238 2.07 30.40 16.08
CA GLN A 238 1.08 30.64 17.15
C GLN A 238 -0.09 29.66 17.06
N ARG A 239 -0.58 29.34 15.85
CA ARG A 239 -1.63 28.33 15.61
C ARG A 239 -1.19 26.94 16.04
N TYR A 240 0.02 26.53 15.66
CA TYR A 240 0.63 25.28 16.07
C TYR A 240 0.70 25.18 17.60
N ASP A 241 1.35 26.13 18.24
CA ASP A 241 1.53 26.11 19.69
C ASP A 241 0.18 26.08 20.41
N TRP A 242 -0.77 26.90 19.97
CA TRP A 242 -2.09 26.95 20.60
C TRP A 242 -2.89 25.65 20.40
N LEU A 243 -2.95 25.13 19.20
CA LEU A 243 -3.70 23.89 18.89
C LEU A 243 -3.14 22.70 19.65
N LEU A 244 -1.81 22.55 19.69
CA LEU A 244 -1.23 21.43 20.42
C LEU A 244 -1.41 21.53 21.93
N ALA A 245 -1.41 22.74 22.49
CA ALA A 245 -1.62 22.95 23.91
C ALA A 245 -3.10 22.85 24.33
N ASN A 246 -4.05 23.23 23.48
CA ASN A 246 -5.44 23.43 23.90
C ASN A 246 -6.46 22.55 23.17
N ALA A 247 -6.13 22.01 22.00
CA ALA A 247 -7.09 21.32 21.14
C ALA A 247 -6.49 20.18 20.30
N LYS A 248 -5.37 19.58 20.75
CA LYS A 248 -4.62 18.56 19.99
C LYS A 248 -5.50 17.43 19.47
N ASP A 249 -6.27 16.80 20.34
CA ASP A 249 -7.12 15.67 19.97
C ASP A 249 -8.20 16.06 18.96
N ARG A 250 -8.79 17.23 19.14
CA ARG A 250 -9.81 17.77 18.23
C ARG A 250 -9.22 18.10 16.86
N TRP A 251 -8.00 18.62 16.82
CA TRP A 251 -7.25 18.89 15.61
C TRP A 251 -6.95 17.59 14.83
N ILE A 252 -6.44 16.55 15.52
CA ILE A 252 -6.18 15.23 14.93
C ILE A 252 -7.48 14.61 14.42
N GLN A 253 -8.55 14.61 15.21
CA GLN A 253 -9.85 14.04 14.80
C GLN A 253 -10.41 14.74 13.56
N TRP A 254 -10.32 16.06 13.48
CA TRP A 254 -10.77 16.82 12.34
C TRP A 254 -9.94 16.49 11.07
N ARG A 255 -8.61 16.43 11.19
CA ARG A 255 -7.72 16.02 10.10
C ARG A 255 -8.09 14.63 9.58
N CYS A 256 -8.31 13.67 10.47
CA CYS A 256 -8.73 12.31 10.13
C CYS A 256 -10.09 12.30 9.41
N ALA A 257 -11.06 13.08 9.87
CA ALA A 257 -12.36 13.19 9.24
C ALA A 257 -12.25 13.75 7.81
N LYS A 258 -11.47 14.82 7.61
CA LYS A 258 -11.28 15.43 6.28
C LYS A 258 -10.62 14.47 5.28
N ILE A 259 -9.64 13.70 5.71
CA ILE A 259 -9.00 12.69 4.86
C ILE A 259 -9.97 11.54 4.58
N ALA A 260 -10.74 11.09 5.58
CA ALA A 260 -11.75 10.05 5.37
C ALA A 260 -12.85 10.51 4.39
N ASP A 261 -13.29 11.75 4.47
CA ASP A 261 -14.24 12.34 3.51
C ASP A 261 -13.65 12.36 2.09
N TYR A 262 -12.38 12.73 1.95
CA TYR A 262 -11.69 12.72 0.66
C TYR A 262 -11.66 11.32 0.04
N TYR A 263 -11.25 10.32 0.80
CA TYR A 263 -11.23 8.94 0.29
C TYR A 263 -12.63 8.36 0.11
N GLY A 264 -13.59 8.79 0.91
CA GLY A 264 -15.00 8.47 0.72
C GLY A 264 -15.55 8.97 -0.62
N GLU A 265 -15.14 10.15 -1.07
CA GLU A 265 -15.49 10.65 -2.41
C GLU A 265 -14.84 9.82 -3.51
N ALA A 266 -13.55 9.49 -3.39
CA ALA A 266 -12.85 8.64 -4.34
C ALA A 266 -13.51 7.24 -4.47
N ALA A 267 -13.83 6.62 -3.34
CA ALA A 267 -14.52 5.33 -3.32
C ALA A 267 -15.93 5.40 -3.94
N ARG A 268 -16.67 6.48 -3.71
CA ARG A 268 -17.99 6.69 -4.34
C ARG A 268 -17.88 6.85 -5.86
N LEU A 269 -16.89 7.60 -6.34
CA LEU A 269 -16.64 7.77 -7.79
C LEU A 269 -16.36 6.43 -8.47
N LEU A 270 -15.55 5.58 -7.86
CA LEU A 270 -15.30 4.22 -8.38
C LEU A 270 -16.59 3.41 -8.40
N ARG A 271 -17.27 3.30 -7.27
CA ARG A 271 -18.44 2.44 -7.10
C ARG A 271 -19.68 2.90 -7.87
N SER A 272 -19.79 4.18 -8.22
CA SER A 272 -20.85 4.68 -9.11
C SER A 272 -20.71 4.16 -10.55
N ASN A 273 -19.49 3.78 -10.97
CA ASN A 273 -19.26 3.15 -12.27
C ASN A 273 -19.50 1.65 -12.22
N ARG A 274 -19.01 0.97 -11.19
CA ARG A 274 -19.25 -0.46 -10.94
C ARG A 274 -19.13 -0.77 -9.44
N PRO A 275 -20.14 -1.37 -8.80
CA PRO A 275 -20.21 -1.51 -7.33
C PRO A 275 -19.09 -2.32 -6.68
N ASP A 276 -18.43 -3.22 -7.41
CA ASP A 276 -17.33 -4.05 -6.93
C ASP A 276 -15.95 -3.39 -7.06
N LEU A 277 -15.84 -2.22 -7.70
CA LEU A 277 -14.58 -1.48 -7.75
C LEU A 277 -14.13 -1.06 -6.35
N GLN A 278 -12.84 -1.24 -6.11
CA GLN A 278 -12.23 -1.00 -4.81
C GLN A 278 -11.32 0.22 -4.82
N LEU A 279 -11.31 0.95 -3.71
CA LEU A 279 -10.26 1.89 -3.38
C LEU A 279 -9.33 1.21 -2.37
N VAL A 280 -8.15 0.84 -2.82
CA VAL A 280 -7.13 0.29 -1.94
C VAL A 280 -6.28 1.43 -1.37
N LEU A 281 -6.15 1.48 -0.06
CA LEU A 281 -5.28 2.43 0.64
C LEU A 281 -4.03 1.67 1.09
N SER A 282 -2.95 1.83 0.35
CA SER A 282 -1.67 1.19 0.65
C SER A 282 -0.92 2.04 1.67
N LEU A 283 -1.01 1.63 2.94
CA LEU A 283 -0.44 2.36 4.07
C LEU A 283 1.01 1.92 4.30
N TRP A 284 1.91 2.78 3.93
CA TRP A 284 3.30 2.66 4.33
C TRP A 284 3.46 2.96 5.82
N VAL A 285 4.55 3.53 6.18
CA VAL A 285 4.79 4.03 7.52
C VAL A 285 4.30 5.47 7.66
N PRO A 286 4.18 5.99 8.87
CA PRO A 286 3.96 7.41 9.07
C PRO A 286 4.90 8.25 8.22
N ALA A 287 4.35 9.28 7.60
CA ALA A 287 4.95 10.00 6.48
C ALA A 287 6.32 10.63 6.77
N VAL A 288 6.63 10.94 8.02
CA VAL A 288 7.88 11.59 8.41
C VAL A 288 8.45 10.90 9.65
N VAL A 289 9.68 10.41 9.54
CA VAL A 289 10.43 9.91 10.70
C VAL A 289 11.35 11.02 11.18
N ARG A 290 10.81 11.91 11.99
CA ARG A 290 11.62 12.93 12.68
C ARG A 290 12.26 12.35 13.93
N PRO A 291 13.34 12.96 14.44
CA PRO A 291 13.98 12.52 15.68
C PRO A 291 13.01 12.46 16.89
N GLU A 292 12.04 13.38 16.94
CA GLU A 292 11.00 13.42 17.97
C GLU A 292 10.03 12.25 17.88
N GLU A 293 9.55 11.95 16.67
CA GLU A 293 8.64 10.81 16.41
C GLU A 293 9.32 9.50 16.74
N ARG A 294 10.58 9.38 16.38
CA ARG A 294 11.40 8.23 16.73
C ARG A 294 11.52 8.08 18.25
N ARG A 295 11.82 9.15 18.99
CA ARG A 295 11.88 9.09 20.47
C ARG A 295 10.56 8.63 21.08
N ARG A 296 9.43 9.07 20.52
CA ARG A 296 8.10 8.63 20.96
C ARG A 296 7.90 7.12 20.76
N TRP A 297 8.36 6.56 19.63
CA TRP A 297 8.32 5.10 19.40
C TRP A 297 9.23 4.35 20.37
N GLU A 298 10.44 4.83 20.59
CA GLU A 298 11.36 4.26 21.57
C GLU A 298 10.79 4.27 23.00
N GLN A 299 9.91 5.21 23.27
CA GLN A 299 9.15 5.31 24.53
C GLN A 299 7.84 4.49 24.52
N GLY A 300 7.59 3.71 23.49
CA GLY A 300 6.45 2.80 23.40
C GLY A 300 5.19 3.38 22.77
N GLU A 301 5.26 4.53 22.09
CA GLU A 301 4.10 5.05 21.37
C GLU A 301 3.72 4.13 20.21
N ARG A 302 2.42 3.92 20.01
CA ARG A 302 1.90 3.05 18.98
C ARG A 302 1.94 3.73 17.60
N LEU A 303 2.29 2.97 16.57
CA LEU A 303 2.40 3.47 15.19
C LEU A 303 1.12 4.11 14.66
N VAL A 304 -0.04 3.57 15.04
CA VAL A 304 -1.34 4.11 14.63
C VAL A 304 -1.57 5.53 15.10
N VAL A 305 -0.97 5.94 16.22
CA VAL A 305 -1.08 7.32 16.75
C VAL A 305 -0.48 8.31 15.75
N GLN A 306 0.72 8.04 15.25
CA GLN A 306 1.38 8.90 14.27
C GLN A 306 0.69 8.87 12.91
N THR A 307 0.16 7.70 12.52
CA THR A 307 -0.66 7.58 11.31
C THR A 307 -1.88 8.50 11.38
N ARG A 308 -2.54 8.57 12.54
CA ARG A 308 -3.66 9.49 12.80
C ARG A 308 -3.22 10.96 12.81
N GLU A 309 -2.04 11.27 13.32
CA GLU A 309 -1.49 12.63 13.26
C GLU A 309 -1.34 13.11 11.81
N ALA A 310 -1.03 12.22 10.87
CA ALA A 310 -1.03 12.51 9.42
C ALA A 310 -2.42 12.57 8.78
N GLY A 311 -3.50 12.46 9.58
CA GLY A 311 -4.88 12.47 9.11
C GLY A 311 -5.40 11.10 8.65
N VAL A 312 -4.64 10.03 8.81
CA VAL A 312 -5.01 8.69 8.35
C VAL A 312 -5.45 7.83 9.53
N ASP A 313 -6.74 7.67 9.72
CA ASP A 313 -7.31 6.84 10.79
C ASP A 313 -7.88 5.52 10.24
N PRO A 314 -7.21 4.38 10.47
CA PRO A 314 -7.67 3.09 9.96
C PRO A 314 -9.12 2.74 10.36
N LEU A 315 -9.56 3.19 11.54
CA LEU A 315 -10.91 2.93 12.02
C LEU A 315 -11.97 3.67 11.19
N LEU A 316 -11.73 4.93 10.83
CA LEU A 316 -12.62 5.70 9.96
C LEU A 316 -12.60 5.13 8.54
N LEU A 317 -11.41 4.84 8.03
CA LEU A 317 -11.22 4.36 6.66
C LEU A 317 -11.87 2.98 6.43
N GLY A 318 -11.77 2.06 7.38
CA GLY A 318 -12.39 0.75 7.30
C GLY A 318 -13.91 0.77 7.20
N ARG A 319 -14.55 1.85 7.64
CA ARG A 319 -16.01 2.04 7.56
C ARG A 319 -16.49 2.51 6.18
N ILE A 320 -15.58 2.98 5.33
CA ILE A 320 -15.95 3.48 4.00
C ILE A 320 -16.26 2.30 3.07
N PRO A 321 -17.46 2.23 2.46
CA PRO A 321 -17.81 1.16 1.54
C PRO A 321 -16.85 1.10 0.34
N GLY A 322 -16.31 -0.09 0.04
CA GLY A 322 -15.39 -0.30 -1.08
C GLY A 322 -13.92 0.05 -0.78
N VAL A 323 -13.60 0.52 0.42
CA VAL A 323 -12.21 0.72 0.84
C VAL A 323 -11.61 -0.60 1.33
N VAL A 324 -10.38 -0.87 0.90
CA VAL A 324 -9.51 -1.94 1.41
C VAL A 324 -8.27 -1.28 2.00
N ILE A 325 -7.99 -1.53 3.26
CA ILE A 325 -6.73 -1.11 3.88
C ILE A 325 -5.68 -2.17 3.58
N GLN A 326 -4.57 -1.77 2.99
CA GLN A 326 -3.42 -2.62 2.74
C GLN A 326 -2.21 -2.10 3.52
N LYS A 327 -1.63 -2.92 4.39
CA LYS A 327 -0.50 -2.51 5.24
C LYS A 327 0.79 -3.18 4.78
N PHE A 328 1.84 -2.40 4.73
CA PHE A 328 3.19 -2.92 4.53
C PHE A 328 3.65 -3.74 5.74
N MET A 329 4.28 -4.87 5.47
CA MET A 329 4.80 -5.80 6.47
C MET A 329 6.33 -5.98 6.37
N SER A 330 7.05 -5.03 5.82
CA SER A 330 8.50 -5.11 5.69
C SER A 330 9.22 -4.20 6.69
N ALA A 331 10.05 -4.81 7.54
CA ALA A 331 10.97 -4.05 8.41
C ALA A 331 12.00 -3.25 7.61
N THR A 332 12.29 -3.69 6.39
CA THR A 332 13.25 -3.06 5.49
C THR A 332 12.83 -1.67 5.06
N ASP A 333 11.53 -1.44 4.93
CA ASP A 333 11.00 -0.12 4.59
C ASP A 333 11.35 0.94 5.64
N TYR A 334 11.24 0.61 6.91
CA TYR A 334 11.66 1.50 8.00
C TYR A 334 13.14 1.80 7.95
N ARG A 335 13.95 0.77 7.73
CA ARG A 335 15.40 0.89 7.62
C ARG A 335 15.81 1.84 6.50
N TRP A 336 15.19 1.72 5.35
CA TRP A 336 15.40 2.59 4.21
C TRP A 336 15.02 4.05 4.51
N ARG A 337 13.84 4.29 5.08
CA ARG A 337 13.39 5.64 5.43
C ARG A 337 14.29 6.32 6.45
N LEU A 338 14.74 5.57 7.44
CA LEU A 338 15.65 6.10 8.44
C LEU A 338 17.02 6.44 7.85
N ALA A 339 17.50 5.65 6.90
CA ALA A 339 18.71 5.97 6.17
C ALA A 339 18.57 7.26 5.37
N TRP A 340 17.46 7.48 4.70
CA TRP A 340 17.14 8.73 4.00
C TRP A 340 17.00 9.92 4.96
N ALA A 341 16.48 9.72 6.14
CA ALA A 341 16.42 10.75 7.18
C ALA A 341 17.81 11.05 7.81
N GLY A 342 18.88 10.46 7.30
CA GLY A 342 20.24 10.65 7.81
C GLY A 342 20.53 9.93 9.13
N LEU A 343 19.68 8.99 9.54
CA LEU A 343 19.88 8.19 10.74
C LEU A 343 20.87 7.06 10.43
N LYS A 344 22.08 7.20 10.94
CA LYS A 344 23.22 6.32 10.63
C LYS A 344 23.43 5.16 11.61
N ASP A 345 22.72 5.17 12.73
CA ASP A 345 22.90 4.20 13.81
C ASP A 345 21.96 3.01 13.66
N GLU A 346 22.50 1.84 13.34
CA GLU A 346 21.71 0.60 13.23
C GLU A 346 21.00 0.20 14.52
N LYS A 347 21.57 0.50 15.67
CA LYS A 347 20.92 0.23 16.97
C LYS A 347 19.64 1.01 17.13
N ALA A 348 19.58 2.18 16.53
CA ALA A 348 18.40 3.00 16.49
C ALA A 348 17.26 2.44 15.62
N LEU A 349 17.55 1.48 14.76
CA LEU A 349 16.56 0.81 13.92
C LEU A 349 15.89 -0.39 14.59
N LEU A 350 16.52 -0.93 15.64
CA LEU A 350 16.00 -2.13 16.32
C LEU A 350 14.60 -1.96 16.91
N PRO A 351 14.26 -0.86 17.60
CA PRO A 351 12.91 -0.65 18.11
C PRO A 351 11.86 -0.56 17.00
N ILE A 352 12.23 0.02 15.86
CA ILE A 352 11.32 0.16 14.70
C ILE A 352 11.10 -1.21 14.04
N ARG A 353 12.15 -2.01 13.89
CA ARG A 353 12.01 -3.39 13.41
C ARG A 353 11.12 -4.21 14.33
N ALA A 354 11.31 -4.09 15.64
CA ALA A 354 10.46 -4.76 16.61
C ALA A 354 9.00 -4.28 16.51
N ALA A 355 8.78 -2.98 16.32
CA ALA A 355 7.45 -2.41 16.15
C ALA A 355 6.77 -2.86 14.83
N ASP A 356 7.53 -3.02 13.75
CA ASP A 356 7.00 -3.49 12.46
C ASP A 356 6.48 -4.94 12.57
N PHE A 357 7.14 -5.76 13.36
CA PHE A 357 6.73 -7.13 13.65
C PHE A 357 5.86 -7.30 14.90
N ALA A 358 5.55 -6.21 15.61
CA ALA A 358 4.68 -6.26 16.76
C ALA A 358 3.24 -6.51 16.30
N GLU A 359 2.78 -7.74 16.45
CA GLU A 359 1.47 -8.21 16.01
C GLU A 359 0.31 -7.33 16.48
N ASP A 360 0.38 -6.86 17.72
CA ASP A 360 -0.63 -6.02 18.34
C ASP A 360 -0.72 -4.64 17.68
N GLN A 361 0.43 -4.06 17.27
CA GLN A 361 0.46 -2.77 16.58
C GLN A 361 -0.05 -2.88 15.13
N LEU A 362 0.36 -3.91 14.41
CA LEU A 362 -0.10 -4.13 13.04
C LEU A 362 -1.60 -4.44 12.99
N LYS A 363 -2.13 -5.15 14.00
CA LYS A 363 -3.57 -5.42 14.09
C LYS A 363 -4.44 -4.18 14.24
N GLU A 364 -3.93 -3.08 14.73
CA GLU A 364 -4.68 -1.82 14.80
C GLU A 364 -5.08 -1.26 13.43
N TYR A 365 -4.37 -1.67 12.37
CA TYR A 365 -4.73 -1.32 11.00
C TYR A 365 -5.82 -2.21 10.41
N GLN A 366 -6.02 -3.40 10.97
CA GLN A 366 -7.08 -4.32 10.54
C GLN A 366 -8.40 -4.00 11.24
N THR A 367 -9.13 -3.04 10.72
CA THR A 367 -10.40 -2.59 11.29
C THR A 367 -11.62 -3.28 10.70
N THR A 368 -11.43 -4.06 9.63
CA THR A 368 -12.45 -4.87 8.95
C THR A 368 -11.83 -6.12 8.33
N GLU A 369 -12.68 -7.04 7.84
CA GLU A 369 -12.25 -8.21 7.05
C GLU A 369 -11.70 -7.80 5.67
N ARG A 370 -11.96 -6.56 5.22
CA ARG A 370 -11.39 -6.02 3.98
C ARG A 370 -10.00 -5.45 4.26
N PHE A 371 -9.07 -6.34 4.49
CA PHE A 371 -7.69 -6.02 4.83
C PHE A 371 -6.72 -6.75 3.91
N GLY A 372 -5.68 -6.06 3.48
CA GLY A 372 -4.60 -6.59 2.67
C GLY A 372 -3.24 -6.38 3.33
N VAL A 373 -2.28 -7.14 2.86
CA VAL A 373 -0.87 -6.97 3.21
C VAL A 373 -0.04 -6.82 1.96
N GLN A 374 1.03 -6.07 2.07
CA GLN A 374 2.03 -5.94 1.04
C GLN A 374 3.40 -6.27 1.58
N PHE A 375 4.10 -7.14 0.89
CA PHE A 375 5.51 -7.42 1.13
C PHE A 375 6.33 -6.60 0.14
N PHE A 376 7.18 -5.74 0.70
CA PHE A 376 8.01 -4.87 -0.10
C PHE A 376 9.38 -5.53 -0.29
N ASP A 377 9.84 -5.62 -1.53
CA ASP A 377 11.05 -6.37 -1.92
C ASP A 377 12.35 -5.58 -1.79
N ARG A 378 12.31 -4.42 -1.16
CA ARG A 378 13.51 -3.62 -0.93
C ARG A 378 14.22 -4.01 0.35
N TYR A 379 15.42 -4.46 0.21
CA TYR A 379 16.36 -4.65 1.30
C TYR A 379 17.51 -3.69 1.11
N PHE A 380 17.52 -2.61 1.91
CA PHE A 380 18.60 -1.64 1.89
C PHE A 380 19.53 -1.86 3.06
N GLU A 381 20.81 -1.90 2.79
CA GLU A 381 21.78 -1.65 3.81
C GLU A 381 21.95 -0.14 4.02
N SER A 382 22.41 0.24 5.22
CA SER A 382 22.58 1.63 5.58
C SER A 382 23.45 2.38 4.56
N GLN A 383 22.88 3.42 4.00
CA GLN A 383 23.39 4.14 2.86
C GLN A 383 24.64 4.90 3.09
N SER A 384 24.73 5.54 4.21
CA SER A 384 25.87 6.38 4.54
C SER A 384 27.16 5.58 4.68
N SER A 385 27.04 4.29 4.97
CA SER A 385 28.15 3.35 4.95
C SER A 385 28.33 2.70 3.59
N ALA A 386 27.41 2.88 2.67
CA ALA A 386 27.40 2.20 1.38
C ALA A 386 28.62 2.57 0.53
N ALA A 387 29.16 3.77 0.65
CA ALA A 387 30.44 4.13 0.06
C ALA A 387 31.62 3.36 0.67
N LYS A 388 31.43 2.75 1.83
CA LYS A 388 32.45 2.01 2.60
C LYS A 388 32.05 0.57 2.91
N GLY A 389 30.87 0.14 2.50
CA GLY A 389 30.37 -1.21 2.71
C GLY A 389 31.02 -2.23 1.76
N PRO A 390 30.73 -3.53 1.93
CA PRO A 390 31.34 -4.59 1.14
C PRO A 390 31.11 -4.44 -0.37
N LEU A 391 30.11 -3.67 -0.76
CA LEU A 391 29.81 -3.34 -2.17
C LEU A 391 30.33 -1.97 -2.58
N GLY A 392 30.91 -1.19 -1.66
CA GLY A 392 31.08 0.26 -1.78
C GLY A 392 31.95 0.80 -2.92
N GLY A 393 32.82 0.01 -3.50
CA GLY A 393 33.70 0.50 -4.59
C GLY A 393 33.10 0.39 -5.99
N GLY A 394 32.21 -0.55 -6.21
CA GLY A 394 31.69 -0.91 -7.54
C GLY A 394 30.68 0.09 -8.13
N TRP A 395 30.04 0.83 -7.27
CA TRP A 395 28.92 1.70 -7.66
C TRP A 395 29.34 3.05 -8.26
N LYS A 396 30.59 3.45 -8.07
CA LYS A 396 31.16 4.64 -8.71
C LYS A 396 31.18 4.57 -10.24
N ALA A 397 31.00 3.38 -10.80
CA ALA A 397 30.99 3.16 -12.24
C ALA A 397 29.62 3.45 -12.88
N LEU A 398 28.57 3.68 -12.12
CA LEU A 398 27.24 3.99 -12.64
C LEU A 398 27.10 5.51 -12.78
N GLU A 399 27.12 5.97 -14.02
CA GLU A 399 27.17 7.41 -14.36
C GLU A 399 25.86 8.18 -14.13
N SER A 400 24.79 7.51 -13.78
CA SER A 400 23.50 8.13 -13.51
C SER A 400 23.45 8.66 -12.09
N ASP A 401 22.97 9.89 -11.89
CA ASP A 401 22.76 10.48 -10.56
C ASP A 401 21.80 9.66 -9.70
N TRP A 402 20.92 8.89 -10.33
CA TRP A 402 20.02 7.93 -9.72
C TRP A 402 20.74 6.72 -9.11
N TYR A 403 21.79 6.26 -9.77
CA TYR A 403 22.53 5.06 -9.39
C TYR A 403 23.79 5.38 -8.59
N ARG A 404 24.04 6.64 -8.29
CA ARG A 404 25.16 7.05 -7.42
C ARG A 404 24.89 6.79 -5.96
N ASP A 405 23.62 6.64 -5.59
CA ASP A 405 23.25 6.21 -4.24
C ASP A 405 23.27 4.68 -4.20
N PRO A 406 24.25 4.07 -3.54
CA PRO A 406 24.37 2.61 -3.47
C PRO A 406 23.15 1.92 -2.83
N SER A 407 22.31 2.67 -2.13
CA SER A 407 21.09 2.14 -1.54
C SER A 407 20.12 1.55 -2.56
N TRP A 408 20.10 2.12 -3.73
CA TRP A 408 19.22 1.68 -4.78
C TRP A 408 19.58 0.34 -5.40
N LEU A 409 20.80 -0.11 -5.17
CA LEU A 409 21.39 -1.25 -5.85
C LEU A 409 21.54 -2.49 -4.95
N ALA A 410 21.51 -2.30 -3.62
CA ALA A 410 21.52 -3.41 -2.66
C ALA A 410 20.14 -4.05 -2.45
N SER A 411 19.23 -3.85 -3.37
CA SER A 411 17.79 -3.96 -3.15
C SER A 411 17.20 -5.35 -3.24
N GLN A 412 17.97 -6.45 -3.27
CA GLN A 412 17.33 -7.75 -3.55
C GLN A 412 17.93 -8.94 -2.80
N ILE A 413 18.30 -8.73 -1.57
CA ILE A 413 18.56 -9.86 -0.68
C ILE A 413 17.20 -10.31 -0.13
N VAL A 414 16.61 -11.30 -0.75
CA VAL A 414 15.41 -11.97 -0.24
C VAL A 414 15.79 -13.30 0.40
N PRO A 415 15.07 -13.76 1.43
CA PRO A 415 15.29 -15.08 2.01
C PRO A 415 15.13 -16.17 0.95
N GLY A 416 16.06 -17.13 0.93
CA GLY A 416 16.04 -18.22 -0.05
C GLY A 416 15.02 -19.31 0.24
N HIS A 417 14.60 -20.02 -0.80
CA HIS A 417 13.73 -21.19 -0.72
C HIS A 417 12.42 -20.93 0.06
N ASP A 418 12.04 -21.85 0.93
CA ASP A 418 10.79 -21.77 1.68
C ASP A 418 10.76 -20.60 2.68
N HIS A 419 11.90 -20.07 3.11
CA HIS A 419 11.97 -18.87 3.95
C HIS A 419 11.38 -17.61 3.29
N PHE A 420 11.30 -17.57 1.97
CA PHE A 420 10.57 -16.52 1.26
C PHE A 420 9.09 -16.47 1.66
N MET A 421 8.50 -17.60 2.03
CA MET A 421 7.10 -17.71 2.42
C MET A 421 6.82 -17.37 3.89
N GLU A 422 7.85 -17.05 4.68
CA GLU A 422 7.70 -16.74 6.11
C GLU A 422 6.71 -15.57 6.33
N TYR A 423 6.85 -14.48 5.58
CA TYR A 423 5.95 -13.33 5.66
C TYR A 423 4.51 -13.68 5.27
N TYR A 424 4.33 -14.53 4.26
CA TYR A 424 3.02 -15.01 3.85
C TYR A 424 2.36 -15.84 4.96
N ALA A 425 3.12 -16.74 5.57
CA ALA A 425 2.64 -17.55 6.68
C ALA A 425 2.27 -16.71 7.90
N HIS A 426 3.11 -15.72 8.25
CA HIS A 426 2.82 -14.80 9.34
C HIS A 426 1.59 -13.93 9.05
N ALA A 427 1.45 -13.41 7.84
CA ALA A 427 0.29 -12.63 7.45
C ALA A 427 -1.02 -13.43 7.56
N MET A 428 -1.01 -14.69 7.09
CA MET A 428 -2.17 -15.57 7.21
C MET A 428 -2.52 -15.86 8.68
N ALA A 429 -1.52 -16.12 9.49
CA ALA A 429 -1.72 -16.37 10.91
C ALA A 429 -2.30 -15.16 11.66
N LEU A 430 -1.76 -13.97 11.38
CA LEU A 430 -2.13 -12.74 12.07
C LEU A 430 -3.43 -12.14 11.59
N PHE A 431 -3.56 -11.95 10.28
CA PHE A 431 -4.60 -11.09 9.70
C PHE A 431 -5.66 -11.84 8.93
N ASP A 432 -5.36 -13.01 8.39
CA ASP A 432 -6.26 -13.65 7.41
C ASP A 432 -6.63 -12.70 6.25
N PRO A 433 -5.64 -12.13 5.55
CA PRO A 433 -5.88 -11.06 4.60
C PRO A 433 -6.65 -11.54 3.37
N MET A 434 -7.50 -10.68 2.81
CA MET A 434 -8.16 -10.95 1.53
C MET A 434 -7.28 -10.66 0.32
N LEU A 435 -6.22 -9.88 0.52
CA LEU A 435 -5.31 -9.40 -0.51
C LEU A 435 -3.87 -9.51 -0.02
N ILE A 436 -3.02 -10.15 -0.81
CA ILE A 436 -1.57 -10.20 -0.59
C ILE A 436 -0.88 -9.75 -1.87
N THR A 437 0.03 -8.78 -1.77
CA THR A 437 0.87 -8.37 -2.89
C THR A 437 2.33 -8.37 -2.51
N THR A 438 3.19 -8.66 -3.48
CA THR A 438 4.65 -8.69 -3.31
C THR A 438 5.32 -7.92 -4.42
N GLY A 439 6.33 -7.17 -4.07
CA GLY A 439 7.13 -6.39 -4.99
C GLY A 439 7.35 -4.97 -4.49
N GLY A 440 7.88 -4.14 -5.33
CA GLY A 440 8.22 -2.75 -5.06
C GLY A 440 8.87 -2.15 -6.28
N TRP A 441 10.18 -2.26 -6.40
CA TRP A 441 10.90 -1.78 -7.58
C TRP A 441 11.08 -2.84 -8.65
N THR A 442 10.87 -4.11 -8.31
CA THR A 442 11.07 -5.23 -9.22
C THR A 442 9.95 -6.25 -9.05
N VAL A 443 10.04 -7.34 -9.81
CA VAL A 443 9.18 -8.50 -9.65
C VAL A 443 9.66 -9.29 -8.45
N GLY A 444 9.21 -8.95 -7.26
CA GLY A 444 9.69 -9.51 -5.98
C GLY A 444 9.52 -11.02 -5.83
N THR A 445 8.81 -11.68 -6.74
CA THR A 445 8.56 -13.13 -6.74
C THR A 445 9.45 -13.91 -7.70
N VAL A 446 10.34 -13.24 -8.46
CA VAL A 446 11.31 -13.90 -9.35
C VAL A 446 12.30 -14.74 -8.54
N GLY A 447 12.49 -16.00 -8.96
CA GLY A 447 13.31 -16.97 -8.26
C GLY A 447 12.58 -17.75 -7.14
N HIS A 448 11.31 -17.41 -6.89
CA HIS A 448 10.44 -18.03 -5.88
C HIS A 448 9.09 -18.47 -6.46
N GLU A 449 9.00 -18.62 -7.77
CA GLU A 449 7.76 -18.86 -8.49
C GLU A 449 7.02 -20.10 -7.98
N GLY A 450 7.77 -21.19 -7.73
CA GLY A 450 7.18 -22.44 -7.25
C GLY A 450 6.61 -22.35 -5.83
N GLN A 451 7.23 -21.56 -4.95
CA GLN A 451 6.72 -21.30 -3.61
C GLN A 451 5.44 -20.47 -3.67
N VAL A 452 5.46 -19.40 -4.45
CA VAL A 452 4.31 -18.51 -4.66
C VAL A 452 3.16 -19.26 -5.30
N GLU A 453 3.42 -20.10 -6.28
CA GLU A 453 2.43 -20.92 -6.98
C GLU A 453 1.69 -21.86 -6.02
N ARG A 454 2.42 -22.62 -5.19
CA ARG A 454 1.81 -23.52 -4.20
C ARG A 454 0.91 -22.75 -3.23
N PHE A 455 1.36 -21.59 -2.76
CA PHE A 455 0.57 -20.74 -1.88
C PHE A 455 -0.67 -20.18 -2.61
N ALA A 456 -0.50 -19.62 -3.78
CA ALA A 456 -1.54 -18.96 -4.54
C ALA A 456 -2.69 -19.91 -4.92
N ARG A 457 -2.37 -21.16 -5.28
CA ARG A 457 -3.36 -22.22 -5.59
C ARG A 457 -4.29 -22.53 -4.42
N VAL A 458 -3.81 -22.42 -3.20
CA VAL A 458 -4.63 -22.63 -2.00
C VAL A 458 -5.34 -21.32 -1.61
N PHE A 459 -4.60 -20.24 -1.51
CA PHE A 459 -5.07 -18.94 -1.04
C PHE A 459 -6.28 -18.42 -1.84
N ARG A 460 -6.22 -18.50 -3.16
CA ARG A 460 -7.28 -18.04 -4.07
C ARG A 460 -8.59 -18.81 -3.93
N LEU A 461 -8.55 -20.03 -3.39
CA LEU A 461 -9.76 -20.87 -3.18
C LEU A 461 -10.45 -20.60 -1.84
N LEU A 462 -9.82 -19.79 -0.97
CA LEU A 462 -10.40 -19.42 0.31
C LEU A 462 -11.47 -18.34 0.11
N PRO A 463 -12.71 -18.56 0.56
CA PRO A 463 -13.76 -17.54 0.49
C PRO A 463 -13.41 -16.35 1.39
N GLN A 464 -13.93 -15.17 1.02
CA GLN A 464 -13.88 -14.00 1.89
C GLN A 464 -14.95 -14.14 2.98
N GLY A 465 -14.64 -13.70 4.19
CA GLY A 465 -15.54 -13.75 5.31
C GLY A 465 -14.82 -13.62 6.64
N LYS A 466 -15.58 -13.68 7.70
CA LYS A 466 -15.05 -13.63 9.07
C LYS A 466 -14.67 -15.05 9.51
N TRP A 467 -13.40 -15.37 9.38
CA TRP A 467 -12.86 -16.66 9.80
C TRP A 467 -12.64 -16.71 11.31
N GLU A 468 -13.02 -17.82 11.93
CA GLU A 468 -12.85 -18.09 13.34
C GLU A 468 -11.57 -18.86 13.61
N MET A 469 -10.78 -18.40 14.58
CA MET A 469 -9.53 -19.08 14.96
C MET A 469 -9.80 -20.41 15.65
N ILE A 470 -9.00 -21.40 15.32
CA ILE A 470 -8.99 -22.71 15.99
C ILE A 470 -8.07 -22.60 17.22
N PRO A 471 -8.61 -22.76 18.44
CA PRO A 471 -7.79 -22.69 19.64
C PRO A 471 -6.92 -23.94 19.83
N GLY A 472 -5.77 -23.76 20.48
CA GLY A 472 -4.93 -24.87 20.97
C GLY A 472 -4.03 -25.53 19.94
N LEU A 473 -3.74 -24.85 18.83
CA LEU A 473 -2.79 -25.36 17.80
C LEU A 473 -1.32 -25.07 18.14
N GLY A 474 -1.03 -24.29 19.17
CA GLY A 474 0.32 -23.86 19.52
C GLY A 474 0.78 -22.63 18.73
N ASP A 475 2.01 -22.16 19.00
CA ASP A 475 2.52 -20.92 18.42
C ASP A 475 3.04 -21.08 16.99
N GLN A 476 3.40 -22.30 16.60
CA GLN A 476 4.00 -22.60 15.30
C GLN A 476 2.97 -22.81 14.19
N VAL A 477 1.70 -23.08 14.54
CA VAL A 477 0.64 -23.33 13.59
C VAL A 477 -0.56 -22.48 13.94
N ALA A 478 -1.05 -21.74 12.97
CA ALA A 478 -2.35 -21.08 13.05
C ALA A 478 -3.37 -21.79 12.16
N GLY A 479 -4.62 -21.78 12.58
CA GLY A 479 -5.71 -22.36 11.80
C GLY A 479 -7.01 -21.62 12.01
N ARG A 480 -7.86 -21.63 10.99
CA ARG A 480 -9.17 -20.99 11.03
C ARG A 480 -10.23 -21.80 10.32
N THR A 481 -11.47 -21.60 10.73
CA THR A 481 -12.65 -22.18 10.09
C THR A 481 -13.63 -21.10 9.66
N LEU A 482 -14.38 -21.37 8.60
CA LEU A 482 -15.47 -20.52 8.12
C LEU A 482 -16.58 -21.41 7.57
N GLU A 483 -17.83 -21.09 7.88
CA GLU A 483 -18.98 -21.71 7.25
C GLU A 483 -19.60 -20.74 6.22
N VAL A 484 -19.68 -21.21 4.98
CA VAL A 484 -20.25 -20.46 3.86
C VAL A 484 -21.12 -21.40 3.05
N GLU A 485 -22.37 -21.00 2.79
CA GLU A 485 -23.33 -21.76 1.97
C GLU A 485 -23.51 -23.23 2.43
N GLY A 486 -23.48 -23.44 3.75
CA GLY A 486 -23.60 -24.75 4.37
C GLY A 486 -22.38 -25.65 4.27
N LYS A 487 -21.27 -25.12 3.73
CA LYS A 487 -19.99 -25.82 3.65
C LYS A 487 -19.00 -25.24 4.66
N ARG A 488 -18.32 -26.15 5.37
CA ARG A 488 -17.24 -25.76 6.26
C ARG A 488 -15.94 -25.69 5.48
N HIS A 489 -15.29 -24.56 5.59
CA HIS A 489 -13.91 -24.34 5.13
C HIS A 489 -12.99 -24.37 6.34
N LEU A 490 -11.80 -24.92 6.15
CA LEU A 490 -10.72 -25.00 7.13
C LEU A 490 -9.44 -24.64 6.42
N TYR A 491 -8.59 -23.82 7.04
CA TYR A 491 -7.19 -23.75 6.65
C TYR A 491 -6.26 -23.81 7.87
N LEU A 492 -5.06 -24.29 7.62
CA LEU A 492 -3.93 -24.28 8.53
C LEU A 492 -2.77 -23.58 7.85
N VAL A 493 -1.94 -22.89 8.62
CA VAL A 493 -0.67 -22.33 8.17
C VAL A 493 0.43 -22.66 9.16
N ASN A 494 1.51 -23.27 8.65
CA ASN A 494 2.72 -23.49 9.40
C ASN A 494 3.57 -22.22 9.40
N ARG A 495 3.92 -21.69 10.58
CA ARG A 495 4.74 -20.48 10.76
C ARG A 495 6.22 -20.78 10.97
N SER A 496 6.58 -22.06 10.95
CA SER A 496 7.94 -22.51 11.26
C SER A 496 8.71 -22.99 10.02
N PRO A 497 10.04 -22.99 10.07
CA PRO A 497 10.87 -23.55 9.01
C PRO A 497 10.92 -25.09 9.00
N SER A 498 10.16 -25.76 9.85
CA SER A 498 10.14 -27.21 9.99
C SER A 498 8.79 -27.79 9.58
N GLU A 499 8.79 -29.05 9.18
CA GLU A 499 7.55 -29.81 8.99
C GLU A 499 6.78 -29.93 10.31
N MET A 500 5.46 -29.78 10.24
CA MET A 500 4.57 -29.81 11.40
C MET A 500 3.47 -30.84 11.22
N HIS A 501 3.29 -31.69 12.24
CA HIS A 501 2.20 -32.64 12.37
C HIS A 501 1.09 -32.03 13.23
N VAL A 502 -0.08 -31.80 12.66
CA VAL A 502 -1.18 -31.09 13.32
C VAL A 502 -2.38 -32.02 13.53
N ALA A 503 -2.63 -32.37 14.77
CA ALA A 503 -3.78 -33.17 15.15
C ALA A 503 -5.04 -32.30 15.21
N LEU A 504 -6.10 -32.70 14.52
CA LEU A 504 -7.40 -32.02 14.44
C LEU A 504 -8.50 -32.92 14.98
N ARG A 505 -9.38 -32.35 15.82
CA ARG A 505 -10.57 -33.04 16.30
C ARG A 505 -11.60 -33.16 15.17
N ASP A 506 -12.44 -34.18 15.18
CA ASP A 506 -13.53 -34.36 14.18
C ASP A 506 -14.53 -33.18 14.17
N SER A 507 -14.66 -32.44 15.27
CA SER A 507 -15.48 -31.22 15.33
C SER A 507 -14.90 -30.06 14.50
N VAL A 508 -13.59 -30.03 14.29
CA VAL A 508 -12.87 -29.04 13.48
C VAL A 508 -12.77 -29.52 12.03
N ALA A 509 -12.36 -30.77 11.84
CA ALA A 509 -12.16 -31.39 10.54
C ALA A 509 -13.06 -32.63 10.38
N PRO A 510 -14.33 -32.49 9.99
CA PRO A 510 -15.24 -33.61 9.78
C PRO A 510 -14.77 -34.58 8.68
N ARG A 511 -15.39 -35.75 8.60
CA ARG A 511 -14.92 -36.85 7.76
C ARG A 511 -14.93 -36.56 6.25
N ASN A 512 -15.79 -35.67 5.81
CA ASN A 512 -16.01 -35.33 4.41
C ASN A 512 -15.15 -34.13 3.92
N MET A 513 -14.08 -33.78 4.63
CA MET A 513 -13.19 -32.72 4.20
C MET A 513 -12.34 -33.12 2.99
N GLN A 514 -12.42 -32.34 1.92
CA GLN A 514 -11.63 -32.48 0.70
C GLN A 514 -10.53 -31.43 0.66
N PRO A 515 -9.31 -31.76 0.23
CA PRO A 515 -8.24 -30.81 0.10
C PRO A 515 -8.53 -29.79 -1.01
N LEU A 516 -8.10 -28.54 -0.79
CA LEU A 516 -8.18 -27.46 -1.77
C LEU A 516 -6.79 -27.19 -2.37
N GLY A 517 -6.71 -27.02 -3.68
CA GLY A 517 -5.47 -26.73 -4.39
C GLY A 517 -4.41 -27.80 -4.15
N SER A 518 -3.21 -27.39 -3.72
CA SER A 518 -2.07 -28.25 -3.42
C SER A 518 -2.04 -28.75 -1.97
N SER A 519 -3.13 -28.69 -1.24
CA SER A 519 -3.19 -29.10 0.17
C SER A 519 -3.07 -30.62 0.33
N PRO A 520 -2.43 -31.11 1.40
CA PRO A 520 -2.33 -32.54 1.67
C PRO A 520 -3.69 -33.15 2.06
N VAL A 521 -3.84 -34.44 1.87
CA VAL A 521 -5.00 -35.18 2.36
C VAL A 521 -4.91 -35.33 3.87
N LEU A 522 -6.02 -35.13 4.58
CA LEU A 522 -6.11 -35.37 6.03
C LEU A 522 -6.08 -36.85 6.33
N THR A 523 -5.09 -37.28 7.09
CA THR A 523 -4.96 -38.67 7.51
C THR A 523 -5.81 -38.95 8.74
N ARG A 524 -6.48 -40.11 8.77
CA ARG A 524 -7.29 -40.52 9.92
C ARG A 524 -6.38 -41.05 11.05
N THR A 525 -6.64 -40.63 12.26
CA THR A 525 -5.97 -41.09 13.48
C THR A 525 -6.99 -41.63 14.49
N ALA A 526 -6.53 -42.22 15.58
CA ALA A 526 -7.41 -42.70 16.64
C ALA A 526 -8.16 -41.57 17.37
N LYS A 527 -7.68 -40.31 17.30
CA LYS A 527 -8.21 -39.15 18.02
C LYS A 527 -8.85 -38.10 17.11
N GLY A 528 -9.00 -38.38 15.81
CA GLY A 528 -9.50 -37.43 14.83
C GLY A 528 -8.74 -37.53 13.51
N ARG A 529 -8.19 -36.40 13.04
CA ARG A 529 -7.42 -36.31 11.79
C ARG A 529 -6.08 -35.64 12.03
N GLU A 530 -5.17 -35.89 11.12
CA GLU A 530 -3.85 -35.27 11.11
C GLU A 530 -3.57 -34.61 9.76
N ALA A 531 -3.04 -33.41 9.80
CA ALA A 531 -2.46 -32.72 8.66
C ALA A 531 -0.93 -32.67 8.83
N VAL A 532 -0.18 -32.97 7.76
CA VAL A 532 1.27 -32.76 7.71
C VAL A 532 1.52 -31.53 6.84
N LEU A 533 2.17 -30.53 7.40
CA LEU A 533 2.44 -29.25 6.76
C LEU A 533 3.94 -29.05 6.60
N GLY A 534 4.41 -28.82 5.39
CA GLY A 534 5.78 -28.40 5.14
C GLY A 534 6.10 -27.02 5.71
N PRO A 535 7.37 -26.58 5.64
CA PRO A 535 7.80 -25.25 6.10
C PRO A 535 6.96 -24.12 5.47
N TYR A 536 6.45 -23.22 6.32
CA TYR A 536 5.67 -22.04 5.93
C TYR A 536 4.47 -22.32 5.01
N GLN A 537 4.00 -23.56 4.98
CA GLN A 537 2.93 -24.01 4.09
C GLN A 537 1.54 -23.53 4.57
N LEU A 538 0.77 -22.99 3.63
CA LEU A 538 -0.69 -22.84 3.73
C LEU A 538 -1.35 -24.09 3.15
N ALA A 539 -2.27 -24.69 3.89
CA ALA A 539 -3.10 -25.80 3.43
C ALA A 539 -4.57 -25.57 3.82
N ALA A 540 -5.49 -25.97 2.97
CA ALA A 540 -6.92 -25.76 3.19
C ALA A 540 -7.77 -26.94 2.72
N TRP A 541 -8.94 -27.05 3.33
CA TRP A 541 -9.91 -28.10 3.05
C TRP A 541 -11.34 -27.53 3.09
N ARG A 542 -12.23 -28.19 2.39
CA ARG A 542 -13.65 -27.86 2.38
C ARG A 542 -14.50 -29.13 2.56
N SER A 543 -15.57 -29.06 3.36
CA SER A 543 -16.57 -30.14 3.41
C SER A 543 -17.36 -30.23 2.10
N ASP A 544 -17.80 -31.40 1.76
CA ASP A 544 -18.63 -31.65 0.59
C ASP A 544 -19.94 -30.84 0.64
#